data_e4e8fc32ab6ab49c309d41a7ce734f6f
#
_entry.id   e4e8fc32ab6ab49c309d41a7ce734f6f
#
_cell.length_a   1.000
_cell.length_b   1.000
_cell.length_c   1.000
_cell.angle_alpha   90.00
_cell.angle_beta   90.00
_cell.angle_gamma   90.00
#
_symmetry.space_group_name_H-M   'P 1'
#
loop_
_entity.id
_entity.type
_entity.pdbx_description
1 polymer ?
#
loop_
_entity_poly.entity_id
_entity_poly.type
_entity_poly.pdbx_seq_one_letter_code
_entity_poly.pdbx_strand_id
1 'polypeptide(L)' 'MQSLTHKLARSILTSNGIAAVGQLQAAADEAHRMGYPGAAAAIREIADAAEGLSQQGQVH' A
#
# COMPACT_ATOMS: atom_id res chain seq x y z
N MET A 1 -2.29 13.75 13.46
CA MET A 1 -1.24 12.73 13.61
C MET A 1 -1.44 11.64 12.58
N GLN A 2 -0.40 11.33 11.82
CA GLN A 2 -0.51 10.30 10.78
C GLN A 2 -0.38 8.91 11.39
N SER A 3 -1.17 7.97 10.89
CA SER A 3 -1.09 6.59 11.32
C SER A 3 0.19 5.94 10.79
N LEU A 4 0.54 4.81 11.39
CA LEU A 4 1.68 4.02 10.91
C LEU A 4 1.47 3.58 9.46
N THR A 5 0.23 3.25 9.09
CA THR A 5 -0.11 2.87 7.72
C THR A 5 0.25 3.98 6.74
N HIS A 6 -0.06 5.23 7.08
CA HIS A 6 0.27 6.36 6.22
C HIS A 6 1.77 6.56 6.09
N LYS A 7 2.49 6.41 7.20
CA LYS A 7 3.95 6.55 7.17
C LYS A 7 4.60 5.52 6.28
N LEU A 8 4.14 4.27 6.39
CA LEU A 8 4.66 3.18 5.57
C LEU A 8 4.34 3.41 4.10
N ALA A 9 3.11 3.83 3.80
CA ALA A 9 2.70 4.10 2.43
C ALA A 9 3.54 5.20 1.80
N ARG A 10 3.78 6.28 2.55
CA ARG A 10 4.58 7.38 2.07
C ARG A 10 6.03 6.96 1.82
N SER A 11 6.58 6.17 2.74
CA SER A 11 7.94 5.66 2.59
C SER A 11 8.08 4.80 1.34
N ILE A 12 7.10 3.94 1.08
CA ILE A 12 7.11 3.07 -0.08
C ILE A 12 7.03 3.89 -1.36
N LEU A 13 6.16 4.88 -1.42
CA LEU A 13 6.04 5.74 -2.60
C LEU A 13 7.33 6.51 -2.85
N THR A 14 7.97 6.99 -1.80
CA THR A 14 9.22 7.73 -1.92
C THR A 14 10.33 6.85 -2.46
N SER A 15 10.38 5.59 -2.01
CA SER A 15 11.45 4.68 -2.38
C SER A 15 11.22 4.02 -3.74
N ASN A 16 9.99 3.61 -4.03
CA ASN A 16 9.69 2.74 -5.17
C ASN A 16 8.70 3.32 -6.17
N GLY A 17 8.09 4.46 -5.84
CA GLY A 17 7.12 5.08 -6.71
C GLY A 17 5.81 4.32 -6.81
N ILE A 18 5.02 4.67 -7.82
CA ILE A 18 3.68 4.13 -7.99
C ILE A 18 3.68 2.62 -8.26
N ALA A 19 4.76 2.10 -8.84
CA ALA A 19 4.85 0.66 -9.10
C ALA A 19 4.73 -0.17 -7.83
N ALA A 20 5.12 0.41 -6.67
CA ALA A 20 5.02 -0.29 -5.40
C ALA A 20 3.59 -0.62 -5.02
N VAL A 21 2.62 0.21 -5.44
CA VAL A 21 1.21 -0.04 -5.15
C VAL A 21 0.77 -1.36 -5.78
N GLY A 22 1.12 -1.57 -7.05
CA GLY A 22 0.79 -2.82 -7.73
C GLY A 22 1.46 -4.02 -7.08
N GLN A 23 2.71 -3.86 -6.63
CA GLN A 23 3.42 -4.93 -5.95
C GLN A 23 2.76 -5.27 -4.62
N LEU A 24 2.32 -4.27 -3.87
CA LEU A 24 1.63 -4.50 -2.61
C LEU A 24 0.30 -5.22 -2.82
N GLN A 25 -0.45 -4.82 -3.83
CA GLN A 25 -1.72 -5.47 -4.13
C GLN A 25 -1.51 -6.93 -4.51
N ALA A 26 -0.49 -7.21 -5.32
CA ALA A 26 -0.16 -8.58 -5.68
C ALA A 26 0.26 -9.39 -4.46
N ALA A 27 1.03 -8.79 -3.55
CA ALA A 27 1.46 -9.45 -2.32
C ALA A 27 0.25 -9.76 -1.43
N ALA A 28 -0.72 -8.85 -1.37
CA ALA A 28 -1.94 -9.08 -0.59
C ALA A 28 -2.74 -10.25 -1.15
N ASP A 29 -2.88 -10.30 -2.48
CA ASP A 29 -3.58 -11.41 -3.12
C ASP A 29 -2.88 -12.75 -2.84
N GLU A 30 -1.55 -12.76 -2.90
CA GLU A 30 -0.77 -13.95 -2.62
C GLU A 30 -0.96 -14.40 -1.18
N ALA A 31 -0.88 -13.46 -0.24
CA ALA A 31 -1.08 -13.77 1.17
C ALA A 31 -2.47 -14.36 1.42
N HIS A 32 -3.48 -13.82 0.76
CA HIS A 32 -4.84 -14.32 0.89
C HIS A 32 -4.95 -15.75 0.38
N ARG A 33 -4.34 -16.03 -0.77
CA ARG A 33 -4.38 -17.39 -1.34
C ARG A 33 -3.63 -18.39 -0.46
N MET A 34 -2.59 -17.92 0.23
CA MET A 34 -1.80 -18.79 1.11
C MET A 34 -2.46 -18.99 2.47
N GLY A 35 -3.61 -18.41 2.71
CA GLY A 35 -4.34 -18.60 3.96
C GLY A 35 -3.98 -17.61 5.06
N TYR A 36 -3.52 -16.43 4.69
CA TYR A 36 -3.15 -15.38 5.66
C TYR A 36 -4.02 -14.13 5.44
N PRO A 37 -5.33 -14.23 5.72
CA PRO A 37 -6.22 -13.10 5.43
C PRO A 37 -5.90 -11.85 6.25
N GLY A 38 -5.40 -12.02 7.47
CA GLY A 38 -5.01 -10.87 8.29
C GLY A 38 -3.85 -10.11 7.69
N ALA A 39 -2.82 -10.83 7.22
CA ALA A 39 -1.68 -10.22 6.57
C ALA A 39 -2.10 -9.57 5.26
N ALA A 40 -2.98 -10.23 4.50
CA ALA A 40 -3.48 -9.68 3.26
C ALA A 40 -4.22 -8.36 3.49
N ALA A 41 -5.05 -8.30 4.51
CA ALA A 41 -5.78 -7.08 4.85
C ALA A 41 -4.83 -5.94 5.22
N ALA A 42 -3.80 -6.24 6.01
CA ALA A 42 -2.81 -5.24 6.41
C ALA A 42 -2.05 -4.69 5.20
N ILE A 43 -1.63 -5.57 4.30
CA ILE A 43 -0.90 -5.16 3.10
C ILE A 43 -1.80 -4.32 2.20
N ARG A 44 -3.06 -4.72 2.03
CA ARG A 44 -4.01 -3.99 1.21
C ARG A 44 -4.28 -2.60 1.77
N GLU A 45 -4.32 -2.46 3.08
CA GLU A 45 -4.50 -1.18 3.73
C GLU A 45 -3.34 -0.23 3.40
N ILE A 46 -2.11 -0.76 3.41
CA ILE A 46 -0.94 0.03 3.05
C ILE A 46 -1.01 0.43 1.57
N ALA A 47 -1.42 -0.49 0.70
CA ALA A 47 -1.54 -0.22 -0.72
C ALA A 47 -2.59 0.86 -1.00
N ASP A 48 -3.72 0.79 -0.31
CA ASP A 48 -4.77 1.79 -0.47
C ASP A 48 -4.30 3.17 -0.02
N ALA A 49 -3.58 3.23 1.08
CA ALA A 49 -3.04 4.50 1.57
C ALA A 49 -2.01 5.07 0.59
N ALA A 50 -1.16 4.22 0.03
CA ALA A 50 -0.17 4.65 -0.95
C ALA A 50 -0.84 5.17 -2.22
N GLU A 51 -1.89 4.50 -2.68
CA GLU A 51 -2.65 4.93 -3.84
C GLU A 51 -3.30 6.29 -3.60
N GLY A 52 -3.87 6.49 -2.40
CA GLY A 52 -4.47 7.77 -2.06
C GLY A 52 -3.45 8.90 -2.05
N LEU A 53 -2.27 8.66 -1.52
CA LEU A 53 -1.20 9.66 -1.52
C LEU A 53 -0.74 9.98 -2.94
N SER A 54 -0.64 8.97 -3.80
CA SER A 54 -0.27 9.16 -5.18
C SER A 54 -1.29 10.01 -5.93
N GLN A 55 -2.58 9.74 -5.70
CA GLN A 55 -3.64 10.51 -6.34
C GLN A 55 -3.62 11.97 -5.88
N GLN A 56 -3.36 12.21 -4.60
CA GLN A 56 -3.24 13.57 -4.09
C GLN A 56 -2.10 14.31 -4.76
N GLY A 57 -1.02 13.63 -5.03
CA GLY A 57 0.13 14.24 -5.69
C GLY A 57 -0.13 14.59 -7.14
N GLN A 58 -1.17 14.02 -7.74
CA GLN A 58 -1.50 14.27 -9.15
C GLN A 58 -2.50 15.40 -9.35
N VAL A 59 -2.99 15.97 -8.27
CA VAL A 59 -4.06 16.98 -8.35
C VAL A 59 -3.49 18.37 -8.59
N HIS A 60 -2.54 18.54 -9.39
CA HIS A 60 -1.99 19.86 -9.67
C HIS A 60 -2.35 20.32 -11.06
#